data_0146a6013fdfbac5a18dba33e6f50c58
#
_entry.id   0146a6013fdfbac5a18dba33e6f50c58
#
_cell.length_a   1.000
_cell.length_b   1.000
_cell.length_c   1.000
_cell.angle_alpha   90.00
_cell.angle_beta   90.00
_cell.angle_gamma   90.00
#
_symmetry.space_group_name_H-M   'P 1'
#
loop_
_entity.id
_entity.type
_entity.pdbx_description
1 polymer ?
#
loop_
_entity_poly.entity_id
_entity_poly.type
_entity_poly.pdbx_seq_one_letter_code
_entity_poly.pdbx_strand_id
1 'polypeptide(L)'
;MSNVKVAFICAHNSCRSQIAEAFGRHLASDVFQSYSAGTETKPQINQDAVRIMKELYNIDMEADGQFSKLVSDIPEPDIAISMGG
;
A
#
# COMPACT_ATOMS: atom_id res chain seq x y z
N MET A 1 -20.12 3.69 -2.40
CA MET A 1 -18.68 3.99 -2.56
C MET A 1 -18.24 4.95 -1.47
N SER A 2 -17.09 4.73 -0.91
CA SER A 2 -16.58 5.59 0.14
C SER A 2 -15.61 6.61 -0.42
N ASN A 3 -15.65 7.84 0.11
CA ASN A 3 -14.67 8.87 -0.19
C ASN A 3 -13.58 8.95 0.89
N VAL A 4 -13.62 8.05 1.87
CA VAL A 4 -12.62 8.01 2.94
C VAL A 4 -11.31 7.48 2.37
N LYS A 5 -10.22 8.20 2.60
CA LYS A 5 -8.88 7.82 2.16
C LYS A 5 -8.09 7.32 3.36
N VAL A 6 -7.61 6.08 3.29
CA VAL A 6 -6.81 5.47 4.34
C VAL A 6 -5.41 5.24 3.80
N ALA A 7 -4.41 5.77 4.48
CA ALA A 7 -3.01 5.58 4.10
C ALA A 7 -2.29 4.73 5.13
N PHE A 8 -1.60 3.70 4.66
CA PHE A 8 -0.76 2.84 5.47
C PHE A 8 0.68 3.34 5.33
N ILE A 9 1.28 3.78 6.42
CA ILE A 9 2.55 4.48 6.41
C ILE A 9 3.63 3.62 7.08
N CYS A 10 4.77 3.48 6.40
CA CYS A 10 5.95 2.87 6.99
C CYS A 10 7.19 3.65 6.52
N ALA A 11 8.40 3.24 6.95
CA ALA A 11 9.59 4.00 6.60
C ALA A 11 9.87 3.99 5.09
N HIS A 12 9.89 2.82 4.47
CA HIS A 12 10.35 2.69 3.08
C HIS A 12 9.25 2.42 2.05
N ASN A 13 8.02 2.18 2.49
CA ASN A 13 6.89 1.85 1.60
C ASN A 13 7.25 0.71 0.63
N SER A 14 7.87 -0.33 1.13
CA SER A 14 8.32 -1.42 0.25
C SER A 14 7.78 -2.80 0.61
N CYS A 15 7.24 -3.00 1.81
CA CYS A 15 6.76 -4.31 2.23
C CYS A 15 5.41 -4.22 2.95
N ARG A 16 5.42 -3.99 4.28
CA ARG A 16 4.19 -4.08 5.10
C ARG A 16 3.09 -3.13 4.63
N SER A 17 3.42 -1.87 4.38
CA SER A 17 2.42 -0.90 3.95
C SER A 17 1.90 -1.21 2.55
N GLN A 18 2.73 -1.76 1.68
CA GLN A 18 2.30 -2.18 0.35
C GLN A 18 1.32 -3.35 0.43
N ILE A 19 1.60 -4.32 1.29
CA ILE A 19 0.69 -5.45 1.52
C ILE A 19 -0.64 -4.94 2.07
N ALA A 20 -0.60 -4.02 3.04
CA ALA A 20 -1.81 -3.45 3.61
C ALA A 20 -2.63 -2.70 2.56
N GLU A 21 -1.97 -1.92 1.70
CA GLU A 21 -2.65 -1.24 0.60
C GLU A 21 -3.33 -2.24 -0.33
N ALA A 22 -2.63 -3.33 -0.67
CA ALA A 22 -3.17 -4.34 -1.58
C ALA A 22 -4.42 -5.00 -0.98
N PHE A 23 -4.37 -5.39 0.28
CA PHE A 23 -5.54 -5.98 0.94
C PHE A 23 -6.69 -4.99 1.02
N GLY A 24 -6.42 -3.73 1.37
CA GLY A 24 -7.47 -2.72 1.42
C GLY A 24 -8.14 -2.53 0.06
N ARG A 25 -7.34 -2.47 -1.00
CA ARG A 25 -7.83 -2.28 -2.35
C ARG A 25 -8.66 -3.47 -2.85
N HIS A 26 -8.22 -4.68 -2.55
CA HIS A 26 -8.89 -5.89 -3.06
C HIS A 26 -10.06 -6.34 -2.19
N LEU A 27 -10.04 -6.08 -0.88
CA LEU A 27 -11.04 -6.57 0.04
C LEU A 27 -12.03 -5.53 0.52
N ALA A 28 -11.70 -4.25 0.45
CA ALA A 28 -12.48 -3.19 1.07
C ALA A 28 -12.59 -1.93 0.20
N SER A 29 -12.47 -2.07 -1.13
CA SER A 29 -12.52 -0.91 -2.03
C SER A 29 -13.85 -0.17 -1.98
N ASP A 30 -14.91 -0.82 -1.57
CA ASP A 30 -16.22 -0.21 -1.39
C ASP A 30 -16.37 0.47 -0.01
N VAL A 31 -15.42 0.26 0.89
CA VAL A 31 -15.41 0.86 2.23
C VAL A 31 -14.51 2.09 2.28
N PHE A 32 -13.31 2.00 1.71
CA PHE A 32 -12.38 3.12 1.70
C PHE A 32 -11.43 3.03 0.50
N GLN A 33 -10.79 4.16 0.19
CA GLN A 33 -9.73 4.21 -0.82
C GLN A 33 -8.41 3.90 -0.12
N SER A 34 -7.68 2.91 -0.62
CA SER A 34 -6.47 2.41 0.03
C SER A 34 -5.22 3.00 -0.61
N TYR A 35 -4.35 3.56 0.21
CA TYR A 35 -3.07 4.12 -0.19
C TYR A 35 -1.97 3.62 0.74
N SER A 36 -0.74 3.69 0.29
CA SER A 36 0.41 3.47 1.14
C SER A 36 1.50 4.46 0.79
N ALA A 37 2.37 4.75 1.74
CA ALA A 37 3.46 5.70 1.53
C ALA A 37 4.52 5.51 2.60
N GLY A 38 5.68 6.13 2.40
CA GLY A 38 6.76 6.09 3.35
C GLY A 38 7.43 7.44 3.51
N THR A 39 8.31 7.55 4.48
CA THR A 39 9.16 8.73 4.65
C THR A 39 10.36 8.70 3.72
N GLU A 40 10.70 7.52 3.22
CA GLU A 40 11.73 7.28 2.21
C GLU A 40 11.18 6.31 1.18
N THR A 41 11.79 6.23 0.01
CA THR A 41 11.39 5.27 -1.01
C THR A 41 12.50 4.28 -1.29
N LYS A 42 12.10 3.11 -1.81
CA LYS A 42 13.00 2.11 -2.39
C LYS A 42 12.79 2.12 -3.90
N PRO A 43 13.78 1.66 -4.68
CA PRO A 43 13.59 1.59 -6.14
C PRO A 43 12.43 0.71 -6.56
N GLN A 44 12.09 -0.28 -5.75
CA GLN A 44 10.97 -1.18 -6.04
C GLN A 44 10.40 -1.76 -4.75
N ILE A 45 9.20 -2.31 -4.84
CA ILE A 45 8.57 -3.02 -3.73
C ILE A 45 9.42 -4.25 -3.40
N ASN A 46 9.42 -4.65 -2.13
CA ASN A 46 10.10 -5.88 -1.70
C ASN A 46 9.60 -7.06 -2.56
N GLN A 47 10.53 -7.71 -3.27
CA GLN A 47 10.15 -8.74 -4.23
C GLN A 47 9.63 -10.02 -3.57
N ASP A 48 10.04 -10.31 -2.34
CA ASP A 48 9.47 -11.43 -1.60
C ASP A 48 8.00 -11.16 -1.29
N ALA A 49 7.67 -9.92 -0.94
CA ALA A 49 6.27 -9.54 -0.70
C ALA A 49 5.43 -9.67 -1.97
N VAL A 50 5.96 -9.22 -3.10
CA VAL A 50 5.27 -9.36 -4.40
C VAL A 50 5.01 -10.82 -4.70
N ARG A 51 6.01 -11.67 -4.53
CA ARG A 51 5.89 -13.11 -4.81
C ARG A 51 4.87 -13.79 -3.90
N ILE A 52 4.94 -13.52 -2.59
CA ILE A 52 4.03 -14.14 -1.61
C ILE A 52 2.59 -13.73 -1.87
N MET A 53 2.35 -12.45 -2.13
CA MET A 53 1.00 -11.97 -2.41
C MET A 53 0.42 -12.62 -3.65
N LYS A 54 1.23 -12.81 -4.69
CA LYS A 54 0.77 -13.46 -5.89
C LYS A 54 0.48 -14.94 -5.67
N GLU A 55 1.39 -15.66 -4.98
CA GLU A 55 1.25 -17.09 -4.75
C GLU A 55 0.09 -17.44 -3.81
N LEU A 56 -0.04 -16.70 -2.71
CA LEU A 56 -1.02 -17.04 -1.67
C LEU A 56 -2.39 -16.41 -1.90
N TYR A 57 -2.45 -15.23 -2.51
CA TYR A 57 -3.68 -14.46 -2.61
C TYR A 57 -4.04 -14.10 -4.05
N ASN A 58 -3.22 -14.49 -5.01
CA ASN A 58 -3.42 -14.16 -6.42
C ASN A 58 -3.52 -12.64 -6.66
N ILE A 59 -2.77 -11.86 -5.88
CA ILE A 59 -2.70 -10.42 -6.01
C ILE A 59 -1.33 -10.05 -6.54
N ASP A 60 -1.28 -9.47 -7.75
CA ASP A 60 -0.04 -9.00 -8.34
C ASP A 60 0.07 -7.48 -8.11
N MET A 61 0.78 -7.10 -7.06
CA MET A 61 0.89 -5.69 -6.66
C MET A 61 1.52 -4.84 -7.75
N GLU A 62 2.51 -5.36 -8.46
CA GLU A 62 3.18 -4.61 -9.53
C GLU A 62 2.28 -4.44 -10.75
N ALA A 63 1.56 -5.47 -11.14
CA ALA A 63 0.61 -5.39 -12.24
C ALA A 63 -0.54 -4.43 -11.92
N ASP A 64 -0.89 -4.31 -10.64
CA ASP A 64 -1.92 -3.37 -10.17
C ASP A 64 -1.42 -1.93 -10.10
N GLY A 65 -0.15 -1.70 -10.42
CA GLY A 65 0.42 -0.36 -10.43
C GLY A 65 0.97 0.13 -9.10
N GLN A 66 1.13 -0.74 -8.11
CA GLN A 66 1.71 -0.35 -6.85
C GLN A 66 3.21 -0.08 -6.98
N PHE A 67 3.69 0.92 -6.28
CA PHE A 67 5.11 1.27 -6.28
C PHE A 67 5.47 1.96 -4.97
N SER A 68 6.76 1.98 -4.63
CA SER A 68 7.25 2.66 -3.44
C SER A 68 7.17 4.18 -3.63
N LYS A 69 6.54 4.90 -2.71
CA LYS A 69 6.29 6.33 -2.87
C LYS A 69 6.33 7.06 -1.53
N LEU A 70 6.52 8.36 -1.61
CA LEU A 70 6.56 9.23 -0.43
C LEU A 70 5.16 9.64 0.01
N VAL A 71 5.04 10.02 1.28
CA VAL A 71 3.79 10.56 1.82
C VAL A 71 3.30 11.76 1.00
N SER A 72 4.23 12.58 0.50
CA SER A 72 3.88 13.74 -0.32
C SER A 72 3.36 13.37 -1.71
N ASP A 73 3.51 12.12 -2.13
CA ASP A 73 3.08 11.68 -3.45
C ASP A 73 1.65 11.13 -3.48
N ILE A 74 1.01 11.02 -2.32
CA ILE A 74 -0.37 10.52 -2.23
C ILE A 74 -1.31 11.66 -1.84
N PRO A 75 -2.62 11.53 -2.11
CA PRO A 75 -3.60 12.51 -1.60
C PRO A 75 -3.59 12.54 -0.09
N GLU A 76 -3.96 13.67 0.50
CA GLU A 76 -4.05 13.79 1.95
C GLU A 76 -5.05 12.76 2.48
N PRO A 77 -4.63 11.84 3.36
CA PRO A 77 -5.53 10.82 3.86
C PRO A 77 -6.44 11.36 4.96
N ASP A 78 -7.62 10.77 5.07
CA ASP A 78 -8.52 11.03 6.19
C ASP A 78 -8.03 10.28 7.43
N ILE A 79 -7.46 9.09 7.21
CA ILE A 79 -6.91 8.24 8.27
C ILE A 79 -5.52 7.79 7.84
N ALA A 80 -4.54 7.98 8.70
CA ALA A 80 -3.18 7.49 8.46
C ALA A 80 -2.85 6.45 9.54
N ILE A 81 -2.45 5.26 9.08
CA ILE A 81 -2.12 4.13 9.98
C ILE A 81 -0.63 3.89 9.88
N SER A 82 0.08 4.06 11.01
CA SER A 82 1.50 3.78 11.09
C SER A 82 1.72 2.29 11.24
N MET A 83 2.53 1.73 10.33
CA MET A 83 2.80 0.29 10.30
C MET A 83 4.10 -0.07 11.02
N GLY A 84 4.70 0.89 11.68
CA GLY A 84 5.96 0.71 12.33
C GLY A 84 7.14 0.89 11.37
N GLY A 85 8.29 0.77 11.89
CA GLY A 85 9.45 1.09 11.13
C GLY A 85 10.28 -0.06 10.68
#